data_75df9cdb2c67c6c34be8578bdb002b20
#
_entry.id   75df9cdb2c67c6c34be8578bdb002b20
#
_cell.length_a   1.000
_cell.length_b   1.000
_cell.length_c   1.000
_cell.angle_alpha   90.00
_cell.angle_beta   90.00
_cell.angle_gamma   90.00
#
_symmetry.space_group_name_H-M   'P 1'
#
loop_
_entity.id
_entity.type
_entity.pdbx_description
1 polymer ?
#
loop_
_entity_poly.entity_id
_entity_poly.type
_entity_poly.pdbx_seq_one_letter_code
_entity_poly.pdbx_strand_id
1 'polypeptide(L)'
;MVDFPAPLLETVPPDRREGLIAVLAQDPMGRVACETAATTGMVLVMGEITTSAQIDIASLARKAICDAGYDRPEMGFDGHSCNVMVAVGHQSPDIAMGVDNAFDDGSTGAGDQGMMFGFACTQTKELMPAPIAYAHNLTRALTAARESGKLPWLRPDGKSQVSVEYGPDGMPARIDTVVVSTQHAD
;
A
#
# COMPACT_ATOMS: atom_id res chain seq x y z
N MET A 1 10.00 15.17 -14.66
CA MET A 1 9.18 15.14 -13.44
C MET A 1 8.00 14.23 -13.74
N VAL A 2 8.02 13.00 -13.23
CA VAL A 2 6.86 12.12 -13.37
C VAL A 2 5.90 12.58 -12.30
N ASP A 3 4.89 13.37 -12.68
CA ASP A 3 3.77 13.71 -11.82
C ASP A 3 2.98 12.41 -11.62
N PHE A 4 3.24 11.69 -10.54
CA PHE A 4 2.36 10.62 -10.10
C PHE A 4 1.08 11.27 -9.60
N PRO A 5 -0.05 11.14 -10.31
CA PRO A 5 -1.28 11.72 -9.82
C PRO A 5 -1.61 11.14 -8.44
N ALA A 6 -2.03 12.00 -7.52
CA ALA A 6 -2.36 11.64 -6.14
C ALA A 6 -3.19 10.33 -5.98
N PRO A 7 -4.11 9.97 -6.89
CA PRO A 7 -4.82 8.70 -6.86
C PRO A 7 -3.94 7.44 -6.96
N LEU A 8 -2.78 7.51 -7.63
CA LEU A 8 -1.87 6.37 -7.72
C LEU A 8 -1.11 6.13 -6.40
N LEU A 9 -0.83 7.17 -5.64
CA LEU A 9 -0.24 7.05 -4.30
C LEU A 9 -1.21 6.41 -3.30
N GLU A 10 -2.52 6.57 -3.49
CA GLU A 10 -3.54 5.93 -2.64
C GLU A 10 -3.65 4.40 -2.87
N THR A 11 -3.18 3.90 -4.00
CA THR A 11 -3.18 2.46 -4.32
C THR A 11 -1.96 1.73 -3.80
N VAL A 12 -0.89 2.46 -3.43
CA VAL A 12 0.30 1.87 -2.83
C VAL A 12 0.02 1.58 -1.35
N PRO A 13 0.30 0.37 -0.86
CA PRO A 13 0.17 0.04 0.55
C PRO A 13 0.89 1.06 1.44
N PRO A 14 0.34 1.45 2.58
CA PRO A 14 0.89 2.51 3.44
C PRO A 14 2.36 2.30 3.82
N ASP A 15 2.78 1.07 4.08
CA ASP A 15 4.13 0.67 4.40
C ASP A 15 5.15 0.99 3.30
N ARG A 16 4.78 0.76 2.03
CA ARG A 16 5.62 1.09 0.87
C ARG A 16 5.58 2.59 0.57
N ARG A 17 4.43 3.21 0.74
CA ARG A 17 4.22 4.63 0.46
C ARG A 17 5.07 5.54 1.32
N GLU A 18 5.16 5.27 2.63
CA GLU A 18 5.94 6.08 3.57
C GLU A 18 7.43 6.07 3.20
N GLY A 19 8.00 4.90 2.86
CA GLY A 19 9.39 4.79 2.41
C GLY A 19 9.65 5.56 1.11
N LEU A 20 8.78 5.41 0.11
CA LEU A 20 8.89 6.11 -1.17
C LEU A 20 8.78 7.63 -0.98
N ILE A 21 7.79 8.11 -0.22
CA ILE A 21 7.61 9.55 0.06
C ILE A 21 8.82 10.12 0.78
N ALA A 22 9.37 9.41 1.77
CA ALA A 22 10.52 9.88 2.54
C ALA A 22 11.77 10.04 1.67
N VAL A 23 11.97 9.16 0.68
CA VAL A 23 13.06 9.29 -0.30
C VAL A 23 12.79 10.47 -1.22
N LEU A 24 11.66 10.50 -1.91
CA LEU A 24 11.35 11.51 -2.93
C LEU A 24 11.25 12.94 -2.36
N ALA A 25 10.93 13.08 -1.07
CA ALA A 25 10.92 14.39 -0.41
C ALA A 25 12.33 15.01 -0.29
N GLN A 26 13.38 14.20 -0.22
CA GLN A 26 14.78 14.64 -0.10
C GLN A 26 15.54 14.50 -1.42
N ASP A 27 15.19 13.50 -2.22
CA ASP A 27 15.82 13.15 -3.49
C ASP A 27 14.75 12.82 -4.54
N PRO A 28 14.27 13.81 -5.31
CA PRO A 28 13.25 13.60 -6.34
C PRO A 28 13.66 12.61 -7.46
N MET A 29 14.97 12.35 -7.60
CA MET A 29 15.49 11.38 -8.56
C MET A 29 15.81 10.01 -7.91
N GLY A 30 15.55 9.85 -6.63
CA GLY A 30 15.77 8.60 -5.90
C GLY A 30 14.96 7.45 -6.50
N ARG A 31 15.56 6.26 -6.56
CA ARG A 31 14.91 5.04 -7.04
C ARG A 31 14.66 4.11 -5.86
N VAL A 32 13.42 3.66 -5.74
CA VAL A 32 12.96 2.81 -4.62
C VAL A 32 12.24 1.60 -5.16
N ALA A 33 12.82 0.43 -4.96
CA ALA A 33 12.21 -0.89 -5.19
C ALA A 33 12.22 -1.63 -3.84
N CYS A 34 11.20 -1.37 -3.02
CA CYS A 34 11.17 -1.83 -1.63
C CYS A 34 9.88 -2.57 -1.34
N GLU A 35 10.00 -3.74 -0.73
CA GLU A 35 8.93 -4.63 -0.33
C GLU A 35 8.90 -4.77 1.19
N THR A 36 7.72 -5.04 1.73
CA THR A 36 7.55 -5.27 3.17
C THR A 36 6.82 -6.58 3.40
N ALA A 37 7.36 -7.41 4.29
CA ALA A 37 6.70 -8.60 4.80
C ALA A 37 6.48 -8.48 6.29
N ALA A 38 5.31 -8.86 6.79
CA ALA A 38 4.98 -8.80 8.20
C ALA A 38 4.45 -10.13 8.71
N THR A 39 4.81 -10.46 9.94
CA THR A 39 4.26 -11.57 10.71
C THR A 39 4.17 -11.13 12.18
N THR A 40 3.57 -11.96 13.06
CA THR A 40 3.42 -11.61 14.47
C THR A 40 4.77 -11.20 15.09
N GLY A 41 4.83 -9.97 15.58
CA GLY A 41 6.00 -9.40 16.27
C GLY A 41 7.19 -9.01 15.38
N MET A 42 7.09 -9.15 14.05
CA MET A 42 8.21 -8.83 13.15
C MET A 42 7.75 -8.20 11.84
N VAL A 43 8.53 -7.23 11.37
CA VAL A 43 8.48 -6.68 10.00
C VAL A 43 9.84 -6.80 9.35
N LEU A 44 9.87 -7.24 8.10
CA LEU A 44 11.04 -7.24 7.23
C LEU A 44 10.81 -6.26 6.09
N VAL A 45 11.68 -5.25 5.99
CA VAL A 45 11.76 -4.33 4.85
C VAL A 45 12.94 -4.76 3.99
N MET A 46 12.70 -5.06 2.71
CA MET A 46 13.70 -5.62 1.82
C MET A 46 13.59 -5.02 0.42
N GLY A 47 14.68 -5.01 -0.30
CA GLY A 47 14.74 -4.53 -1.67
C GLY A 47 15.99 -3.75 -2.00
N GLU A 48 15.88 -2.82 -2.95
CA GLU A 48 16.98 -1.99 -3.42
C GLU A 48 16.55 -0.51 -3.42
N ILE A 49 17.40 0.35 -2.86
CA ILE A 49 17.20 1.80 -2.86
C ILE A 49 18.49 2.46 -3.35
N THR A 50 18.36 3.33 -4.36
CA THR A 50 19.44 4.19 -4.83
C THR A 50 19.01 5.64 -4.64
N THR A 51 19.62 6.32 -3.67
CA THR A 51 19.25 7.70 -3.32
C THR A 51 20.40 8.41 -2.60
N SER A 52 20.41 9.73 -2.69
CA SER A 52 21.23 10.61 -1.85
C SER A 52 20.53 10.96 -0.52
N ALA A 53 19.26 10.63 -0.35
CA ALA A 53 18.49 10.91 0.87
C ALA A 53 19.03 10.11 2.07
N GLN A 54 18.98 10.73 3.22
CA GLN A 54 19.29 10.09 4.51
C GLN A 54 17.97 9.74 5.21
N ILE A 55 17.62 8.46 5.20
CA ILE A 55 16.36 7.96 5.77
C ILE A 55 16.62 6.86 6.80
N ASP A 56 15.86 6.89 7.89
CA ASP A 56 15.79 5.81 8.87
C ASP A 56 14.59 4.91 8.53
N ILE A 57 14.84 3.88 7.76
CA ILE A 57 13.82 2.93 7.29
C ILE A 57 13.14 2.25 8.48
N ALA A 58 13.88 1.91 9.55
CA ALA A 58 13.29 1.23 10.70
C ALA A 58 12.30 2.13 11.44
N SER A 59 12.64 3.40 11.62
CA SER A 59 11.72 4.39 12.23
C SER A 59 10.49 4.66 11.37
N LEU A 60 10.64 4.73 10.05
CA LEU A 60 9.51 4.87 9.12
C LEU A 60 8.57 3.67 9.17
N ALA A 61 9.11 2.44 9.20
CA ALA A 61 8.31 1.23 9.32
C ALA A 61 7.51 1.22 10.64
N ARG A 62 8.13 1.58 11.76
CA ARG A 62 7.46 1.68 13.06
C ARG A 62 6.34 2.72 13.04
N LYS A 63 6.62 3.89 12.46
CA LYS A 63 5.62 4.94 12.31
C LYS A 63 4.41 4.44 11.51
N ALA A 64 4.62 3.82 10.36
CA ALA A 64 3.55 3.29 9.51
C ALA A 64 2.68 2.25 10.26
N ILE A 65 3.31 1.38 11.06
CA ILE A 65 2.61 0.39 11.89
C ILE A 65 1.74 1.08 12.94
N CYS A 66 2.28 2.08 13.64
CA CYS A 66 1.54 2.83 14.64
C CYS A 66 0.39 3.65 14.02
N ASP A 67 0.63 4.29 12.88
CA ASP A 67 -0.39 5.06 12.14
C ASP A 67 -1.54 4.16 11.66
N ALA A 68 -1.26 2.90 11.34
CA ALA A 68 -2.28 1.90 11.02
C ALA A 68 -3.13 1.50 12.25
N GLY A 69 -2.71 1.87 13.47
CA GLY A 69 -3.41 1.60 14.71
C GLY A 69 -2.84 0.44 15.53
N TYR A 70 -1.65 -0.06 15.17
CA TYR A 70 -0.92 -1.07 15.93
C TYR A 70 0.12 -0.40 16.84
N ASP A 71 -0.35 0.35 17.83
CA ASP A 71 0.44 1.21 18.71
C ASP A 71 0.62 0.68 20.14
N ARG A 72 0.16 -0.55 20.40
CA ARG A 72 0.21 -1.17 21.73
C ARG A 72 0.03 -2.71 21.65
N PRO A 73 0.57 -3.46 22.62
CA PRO A 73 0.57 -4.93 22.60
C PRO A 73 -0.83 -5.56 22.51
N GLU A 74 -1.85 -4.92 23.11
CA GLU A 74 -3.24 -5.42 23.11
C GLU A 74 -3.85 -5.48 21.71
N MET A 75 -3.25 -4.79 20.72
CA MET A 75 -3.67 -4.87 19.32
C MET A 75 -3.23 -6.15 18.62
N GLY A 76 -2.43 -7.00 19.31
CA GLY A 76 -1.84 -8.23 18.74
C GLY A 76 -0.60 -7.98 17.89
N PHE A 77 -0.24 -6.71 17.66
CA PHE A 77 0.98 -6.22 17.05
C PHE A 77 1.27 -4.82 17.59
N ASP A 78 2.54 -4.47 17.76
CA ASP A 78 2.92 -3.19 18.35
C ASP A 78 4.15 -2.62 17.63
N GLY A 79 3.96 -1.50 16.96
CA GLY A 79 5.02 -0.81 16.20
C GLY A 79 6.17 -0.31 17.08
N HIS A 80 5.94 -0.06 18.37
CA HIS A 80 7.01 0.39 19.28
C HIS A 80 7.96 -0.75 19.68
N SER A 81 7.45 -1.98 19.79
CA SER A 81 8.20 -3.12 20.34
C SER A 81 8.48 -4.26 19.36
N CYS A 82 7.82 -4.28 18.18
CA CYS A 82 8.08 -5.32 17.18
C CYS A 82 9.53 -5.31 16.68
N ASN A 83 9.99 -6.45 16.18
CA ASN A 83 11.29 -6.52 15.51
C ASN A 83 11.15 -5.93 14.10
N VAL A 84 12.00 -4.96 13.75
CA VAL A 84 12.09 -4.42 12.39
C VAL A 84 13.46 -4.81 11.83
N MET A 85 13.41 -5.66 10.80
CA MET A 85 14.58 -6.06 10.03
C MET A 85 14.65 -5.25 8.75
N VAL A 86 15.81 -4.73 8.40
CA VAL A 86 16.06 -3.98 7.17
C VAL A 86 17.11 -4.71 6.35
N ALA A 87 16.71 -5.19 5.18
CA ALA A 87 17.55 -5.89 4.22
C ALA A 87 17.49 -5.17 2.86
N VAL A 88 17.95 -3.92 2.86
CA VAL A 88 17.95 -3.04 1.68
C VAL A 88 19.37 -2.90 1.16
N GLY A 89 19.54 -3.21 -0.13
CA GLY A 89 20.78 -3.06 -0.88
C GLY A 89 20.75 -1.90 -1.87
N HIS A 90 21.82 -1.78 -2.63
CA HIS A 90 21.89 -0.90 -3.80
C HIS A 90 21.60 -1.69 -5.07
N GLN A 91 21.00 -1.04 -6.06
CA GLN A 91 20.79 -1.63 -7.38
C GLN A 91 22.13 -2.04 -8.01
N SER A 92 22.11 -3.17 -8.75
CA SER A 92 23.27 -3.64 -9.51
C SER A 92 23.82 -2.53 -10.41
N PRO A 93 25.16 -2.32 -10.47
CA PRO A 93 25.78 -1.34 -11.37
C PRO A 93 25.44 -1.59 -12.84
N ASP A 94 25.27 -2.85 -13.27
CA ASP A 94 24.94 -3.21 -14.64
C ASP A 94 23.52 -2.76 -15.03
N ILE A 95 22.57 -2.90 -14.10
CA ILE A 95 21.19 -2.41 -14.25
C ILE A 95 21.20 -0.87 -14.23
N ALA A 96 21.96 -0.26 -13.31
CA ALA A 96 22.06 1.19 -13.18
C ALA A 96 22.56 1.86 -14.48
N MET A 97 23.52 1.26 -15.20
CA MET A 97 23.99 1.77 -16.49
C MET A 97 22.85 1.87 -17.52
N GLY A 98 21.95 0.89 -17.57
CA GLY A 98 20.79 0.91 -18.47
C GLY A 98 19.71 1.89 -18.06
N VAL A 99 19.65 2.26 -16.79
CA VAL A 99 18.67 3.21 -16.25
C VAL A 99 19.17 4.66 -16.34
N ASP A 100 20.43 4.90 -15.94
CA ASP A 100 20.99 6.26 -15.83
C ASP A 100 21.30 6.90 -17.17
N ASN A 101 21.49 6.11 -18.23
CA ASN A 101 21.79 6.56 -19.59
C ASN A 101 20.87 5.89 -20.64
N ALA A 102 19.60 5.74 -20.33
CA ALA A 102 18.66 5.01 -21.19
C ALA A 102 18.37 5.70 -22.53
N PHE A 103 18.52 7.03 -22.56
CA PHE A 103 18.27 7.84 -23.75
C PHE A 103 19.38 8.87 -23.98
N ASP A 104 19.59 9.25 -25.23
CA ASP A 104 20.63 10.22 -25.65
C ASP A 104 20.43 11.63 -25.05
N ASP A 105 19.25 11.93 -24.55
CA ASP A 105 18.89 13.20 -23.91
C ASP A 105 19.17 13.24 -22.39
N GLY A 106 19.74 12.15 -21.83
CA GLY A 106 20.06 12.06 -20.40
C GLY A 106 18.85 11.76 -19.51
N SER A 107 17.71 11.37 -20.07
CA SER A 107 16.57 10.94 -19.28
C SER A 107 16.78 9.53 -18.73
N THR A 108 16.20 9.28 -17.56
CA THR A 108 16.27 7.97 -16.88
C THR A 108 15.28 6.97 -17.48
N GLY A 109 15.74 5.72 -17.69
CA GLY A 109 14.90 4.59 -18.09
C GLY A 109 14.18 3.93 -16.93
N ALA A 110 13.35 2.94 -17.25
CA ALA A 110 12.73 2.08 -16.24
C ALA A 110 13.79 1.21 -15.54
N GLY A 111 13.64 1.04 -14.21
CA GLY A 111 14.57 0.23 -13.40
C GLY A 111 14.44 -1.28 -13.61
N ASP A 112 13.37 -1.74 -14.26
CA ASP A 112 13.12 -3.14 -14.60
C ASP A 112 12.13 -3.24 -15.77
N GLN A 113 12.02 -4.44 -16.34
CA GLN A 113 10.97 -4.77 -17.30
C GLN A 113 9.61 -4.73 -16.62
N GLY A 114 8.58 -4.35 -17.35
CA GLY A 114 7.23 -4.30 -16.81
C GLY A 114 6.17 -4.45 -17.87
N MET A 115 5.04 -5.02 -17.48
CA MET A 115 3.82 -5.05 -18.27
C MET A 115 2.67 -4.58 -17.36
N MET A 116 1.91 -3.58 -17.84
CA MET A 116 0.84 -2.98 -17.07
C MET A 116 -0.49 -3.27 -17.74
N PHE A 117 -1.50 -3.56 -16.91
CA PHE A 117 -2.87 -3.75 -17.35
C PHE A 117 -3.74 -2.66 -16.75
N GLY A 118 -4.64 -2.11 -17.55
CA GLY A 118 -5.64 -1.15 -17.11
C GLY A 118 -7.04 -1.69 -17.39
N PHE A 119 -7.94 -1.50 -16.44
CA PHE A 119 -9.36 -1.82 -16.61
C PHE A 119 -10.21 -0.76 -15.94
N ALA A 120 -11.27 -0.33 -16.64
CA ALA A 120 -12.29 0.56 -16.11
C ALA A 120 -13.67 0.15 -16.66
N CYS A 121 -14.73 0.37 -15.87
CA CYS A 121 -16.10 0.11 -16.25
C CYS A 121 -17.05 1.13 -15.63
N THR A 122 -18.30 1.18 -16.13
CA THR A 122 -19.30 2.16 -15.71
C THR A 122 -20.25 1.66 -14.62
N GLN A 123 -19.86 0.59 -13.89
CA GLN A 123 -20.71 -0.02 -12.88
C GLN A 123 -20.81 0.81 -11.59
N THR A 124 -19.80 1.64 -11.32
CA THR A 124 -19.75 2.56 -10.17
C THR A 124 -19.18 3.92 -10.60
N LYS A 125 -19.38 4.93 -9.77
CA LYS A 125 -18.82 6.28 -9.99
C LYS A 125 -17.29 6.32 -9.98
N GLU A 126 -16.66 5.35 -9.31
CA GLU A 126 -15.22 5.15 -9.25
C GLU A 126 -14.66 4.48 -10.53
N LEU A 127 -15.50 4.17 -11.52
CA LEU A 127 -15.17 3.42 -12.73
C LEU A 127 -14.59 2.03 -12.45
N MET A 128 -14.98 1.45 -11.33
CA MET A 128 -14.53 0.14 -10.84
C MET A 128 -15.68 -0.88 -10.89
N PRO A 129 -15.39 -2.18 -11.01
CA PRO A 129 -16.40 -3.23 -10.85
C PRO A 129 -17.14 -3.12 -9.51
N ALA A 130 -18.45 -3.29 -9.52
CA ALA A 130 -19.30 -3.09 -8.35
C ALA A 130 -18.89 -3.93 -7.12
N PRO A 131 -18.54 -5.23 -7.22
CA PRO A 131 -18.17 -6.02 -6.06
C PRO A 131 -16.97 -5.45 -5.29
N ILE A 132 -15.91 -5.10 -6.00
CA ILE A 132 -14.69 -4.57 -5.34
C ILE A 132 -14.90 -3.15 -4.81
N ALA A 133 -15.64 -2.31 -5.51
CA ALA A 133 -15.96 -0.96 -5.04
C ALA A 133 -16.77 -1.00 -3.72
N TYR A 134 -17.77 -1.88 -3.65
CA TYR A 134 -18.57 -2.06 -2.44
C TYR A 134 -17.74 -2.67 -1.29
N ALA A 135 -16.90 -3.66 -1.58
CA ALA A 135 -16.00 -4.24 -0.58
C ALA A 135 -15.04 -3.19 -0.02
N HIS A 136 -14.41 -2.37 -0.85
CA HIS A 136 -13.56 -1.27 -0.41
C HIS A 136 -14.31 -0.24 0.44
N ASN A 137 -15.56 0.09 0.07
CA ASN A 137 -16.37 1.02 0.86
C ASN A 137 -16.68 0.46 2.27
N LEU A 138 -16.90 -0.84 2.39
CA LEU A 138 -17.11 -1.50 3.68
C LEU A 138 -15.86 -1.46 4.56
N THR A 139 -14.69 -1.75 4.02
CA THR A 139 -13.44 -1.68 4.79
C THR A 139 -13.09 -0.26 5.22
N ARG A 140 -13.30 0.75 4.34
CA ARG A 140 -13.17 2.17 4.72
C ARG A 140 -14.13 2.55 5.85
N ALA A 141 -15.38 2.06 5.80
CA ALA A 141 -16.36 2.32 6.85
C ALA A 141 -15.97 1.68 8.20
N LEU A 142 -15.36 0.47 8.18
CA LEU A 142 -14.80 -0.14 9.38
C LEU A 142 -13.68 0.70 9.99
N THR A 143 -12.72 1.14 9.15
CA THR A 143 -11.63 2.02 9.59
C THR A 143 -12.18 3.31 10.21
N ALA A 144 -13.10 3.99 9.53
CA ALA A 144 -13.71 5.23 10.04
C ALA A 144 -14.48 5.00 11.36
N ALA A 145 -15.17 3.88 11.50
CA ALA A 145 -15.88 3.54 12.74
C ALA A 145 -14.91 3.27 13.91
N ARG A 146 -13.77 2.66 13.64
CA ARG A 146 -12.69 2.45 14.62
C ARG A 146 -12.07 3.80 15.04
N GLU A 147 -11.62 4.58 14.08
CA GLU A 147 -10.88 5.83 14.31
C GLU A 147 -11.75 6.90 14.99
N SER A 148 -13.03 6.97 14.65
CA SER A 148 -13.97 7.87 15.32
C SER A 148 -14.38 7.42 16.73
N GLY A 149 -13.95 6.23 17.18
CA GLY A 149 -14.36 5.65 18.45
C GLY A 149 -15.84 5.18 18.51
N LYS A 150 -16.54 5.17 17.36
CA LYS A 150 -17.93 4.68 17.28
C LYS A 150 -18.04 3.19 17.64
N LEU A 151 -17.04 2.42 17.26
CA LEU A 151 -16.89 1.01 17.59
C LEU A 151 -15.50 0.76 18.22
N PRO A 152 -15.31 1.09 19.49
CA PRO A 152 -13.99 1.10 20.14
C PRO A 152 -13.35 -0.28 20.31
N TRP A 153 -14.14 -1.35 20.15
CA TRP A 153 -13.69 -2.73 20.20
C TRP A 153 -13.08 -3.21 18.86
N LEU A 154 -13.26 -2.46 17.76
CA LEU A 154 -12.63 -2.79 16.47
C LEU A 154 -11.11 -2.63 16.55
N ARG A 155 -10.42 -3.58 15.92
CA ARG A 155 -8.98 -3.53 15.69
C ARG A 155 -8.68 -3.26 14.21
N PRO A 156 -7.41 -2.96 13.84
CA PRO A 156 -7.09 -2.49 12.48
C PRO A 156 -7.37 -3.51 11.37
N ASP A 157 -7.17 -4.83 11.60
CA ASP A 157 -7.39 -5.83 10.57
C ASP A 157 -8.89 -6.04 10.33
N GLY A 158 -9.31 -5.76 9.10
CA GLY A 158 -10.68 -5.95 8.65
C GLY A 158 -10.73 -6.38 7.19
N LYS A 159 -11.65 -7.30 6.91
CA LYS A 159 -11.87 -7.86 5.56
C LYS A 159 -13.33 -7.76 5.20
N SER A 160 -13.58 -7.58 3.92
CA SER A 160 -14.94 -7.63 3.38
C SER A 160 -14.97 -8.36 2.04
N GLN A 161 -16.09 -9.02 1.79
CA GLN A 161 -16.39 -9.65 0.52
C GLN A 161 -17.81 -9.27 0.13
N VAL A 162 -18.02 -8.95 -1.14
CA VAL A 162 -19.36 -8.66 -1.69
C VAL A 162 -19.56 -9.51 -2.93
N SER A 163 -20.64 -10.30 -2.93
CA SER A 163 -21.11 -11.04 -4.10
C SER A 163 -22.23 -10.27 -4.76
N VAL A 164 -22.12 -10.07 -6.07
CA VAL A 164 -23.10 -9.33 -6.87
C VAL A 164 -23.62 -10.23 -7.98
N GLU A 165 -24.94 -10.29 -8.12
CA GLU A 165 -25.59 -10.90 -9.27
C GLU A 165 -25.68 -9.90 -10.41
N TYR A 166 -25.34 -10.36 -11.61
CA TYR A 166 -25.37 -9.57 -12.83
C TYR A 166 -26.56 -9.94 -13.71
N GLY A 167 -27.18 -8.94 -14.29
CA GLY A 167 -28.24 -9.12 -15.27
C GLY A 167 -27.75 -9.64 -16.63
N PRO A 168 -28.65 -9.97 -17.53
CA PRO A 168 -28.33 -10.40 -18.91
C PRO A 168 -27.57 -9.32 -19.71
N ASP A 169 -27.69 -8.07 -19.31
CA ASP A 169 -27.00 -6.90 -19.88
C ASP A 169 -25.58 -6.72 -19.37
N GLY A 170 -25.11 -7.60 -18.45
CA GLY A 170 -23.81 -7.50 -17.81
C GLY A 170 -23.71 -6.41 -16.74
N MET A 171 -24.85 -5.82 -16.33
CA MET A 171 -24.86 -4.80 -15.28
C MET A 171 -25.23 -5.41 -13.92
N PRO A 172 -24.74 -4.81 -12.81
CA PRO A 172 -25.10 -5.25 -11.45
C PRO A 172 -26.61 -5.16 -11.23
N ALA A 173 -27.25 -6.30 -10.89
CA ALA A 173 -28.68 -6.40 -10.66
C ALA A 173 -29.04 -6.37 -9.18
N ARG A 174 -28.33 -7.10 -8.34
CA ARG A 174 -28.51 -7.09 -6.88
C ARG A 174 -27.25 -7.53 -6.13
N ILE A 175 -27.16 -7.11 -4.88
CA ILE A 175 -26.18 -7.67 -3.95
C ILE A 175 -26.74 -9.00 -3.43
N ASP A 176 -25.96 -10.06 -3.62
CA ASP A 176 -26.36 -11.41 -3.18
C ASP A 176 -25.91 -11.67 -1.72
N THR A 177 -24.62 -11.50 -1.46
CA THR A 177 -24.03 -11.79 -0.16
C THR A 177 -23.01 -10.71 0.22
N VAL A 178 -23.02 -10.36 1.50
CA VAL A 178 -21.98 -9.51 2.11
C VAL A 178 -21.39 -10.26 3.30
N VAL A 179 -20.06 -10.41 3.30
CA VAL A 179 -19.30 -10.95 4.42
C VAL A 179 -18.37 -9.86 4.94
N VAL A 180 -18.38 -9.63 6.24
CA VAL A 180 -17.46 -8.74 6.93
C VAL A 180 -16.80 -9.52 8.06
N SER A 181 -15.48 -9.49 8.12
CA SER A 181 -14.67 -10.08 9.17
C SER A 181 -13.72 -9.04 9.72
N THR A 182 -13.59 -8.97 11.03
CA THR A 182 -12.71 -7.98 11.65
C THR A 182 -12.04 -8.56 12.89
N GLN A 183 -10.80 -8.15 13.13
CA GLN A 183 -10.15 -8.31 14.42
C GLN A 183 -10.85 -7.39 15.43
N HIS A 184 -11.04 -7.87 16.66
CA HIS A 184 -11.74 -7.15 17.71
C HIS A 184 -11.15 -7.44 19.10
N ALA A 185 -11.46 -6.60 20.06
CA ALA A 185 -11.27 -6.88 21.48
C ALA A 185 -12.29 -7.92 21.97
N ASP A 186 -12.02 -8.53 23.10
CA ASP A 186 -12.94 -9.43 23.80
C ASP A 186 -14.18 -8.67 24.31
#